data_a123a791ac4fc3f52e8a6b88e4c02f14
#
_entry.id   a123a791ac4fc3f52e8a6b88e4c02f14
#
_cell.length_a   1.000
_cell.length_b   1.000
_cell.length_c   1.000
_cell.angle_alpha   90.00
_cell.angle_beta   90.00
_cell.angle_gamma   90.00
#
_symmetry.space_group_name_H-M   'P 1'
#
loop_
_entity.id
_entity.type
_entity.pdbx_description
1 polymer ?
#
loop_
_entity_poly.entity_id
_entity_poly.type
_entity_poly.pdbx_seq_one_letter_code
_entity_poly.pdbx_strand_id
1 'polypeptide(L)'
;MNAEIDQFILYLATERGLSDNYQLSTRASLELFAKWAADKKRAAAWSEVTPEAIGEFLGWRKKGGAAAATIKLHAVALRILFRFLVQRKMLERDPTEFLGVPKIERYLPETLSEPEIARLLAAAGGKTPLEIRDRAIVELLYASGLRVSELCGARLENLDLEQGFIRVIGKGNKQRLVPVGSGARKALQRYLEAARPELIGKKTGGEVFLSVRGRKLTNQRIWQLLGALGQRAGLKKDVHPHMLRHSFATHLLQGGADLRIIQEMLGHADISTTQVYTHVDTRGLHKAHRAFHPRARK
;
A
#
# COMPACT_ATOMS: atom_id res chain seq x y z
N MET A 1 -19.93 9.89 -22.85
CA MET A 1 -18.69 9.78 -22.06
C MET A 1 -18.70 8.59 -21.09
N ASN A 2 -19.81 8.29 -20.38
CA ASN A 2 -19.81 7.20 -19.39
C ASN A 2 -19.68 5.80 -20.00
N ALA A 3 -20.31 5.53 -21.14
CA ALA A 3 -20.22 4.23 -21.82
C ALA A 3 -18.78 3.89 -22.24
N GLU A 4 -18.02 4.86 -22.72
CA GLU A 4 -16.62 4.68 -23.08
C GLU A 4 -15.73 4.47 -21.86
N ILE A 5 -16.04 5.13 -20.72
CA ILE A 5 -15.37 4.84 -19.45
C ILE A 5 -15.61 3.37 -19.07
N ASP A 6 -16.84 2.88 -19.13
CA ASP A 6 -17.17 1.50 -18.79
C ASP A 6 -16.42 0.49 -19.66
N GLN A 7 -16.39 0.71 -20.99
CA GLN A 7 -15.62 -0.12 -21.90
C GLN A 7 -14.12 -0.08 -21.61
N PHE A 8 -13.59 1.10 -21.29
CA PHE A 8 -12.19 1.24 -20.94
C PHE A 8 -11.82 0.56 -19.62
N ILE A 9 -12.66 0.66 -18.59
CA ILE A 9 -12.43 -0.04 -17.32
C ILE A 9 -12.49 -1.55 -17.52
N LEU A 10 -13.43 -2.04 -18.34
CA LEU A 10 -13.49 -3.47 -18.71
C LEU A 10 -12.19 -3.92 -19.40
N TYR A 11 -11.69 -3.14 -20.36
CA TYR A 11 -10.39 -3.39 -21.02
C TYR A 11 -9.24 -3.45 -20.00
N LEU A 12 -9.18 -2.52 -19.05
CA LEU A 12 -8.16 -2.53 -18.00
C LEU A 12 -8.24 -3.77 -17.12
N ALA A 13 -9.46 -4.25 -16.84
CA ALA A 13 -9.70 -5.44 -16.04
C ALA A 13 -9.29 -6.73 -16.79
N THR A 14 -9.79 -6.90 -18.00
CA THR A 14 -9.72 -8.17 -18.75
C THR A 14 -8.43 -8.31 -19.56
N GLU A 15 -8.09 -7.31 -20.37
CA GLU A 15 -6.94 -7.39 -21.27
C GLU A 15 -5.62 -6.94 -20.62
N ARG A 16 -5.67 -5.99 -19.66
CA ARG A 16 -4.47 -5.50 -18.97
C ARG A 16 -4.25 -6.11 -17.58
N GLY A 17 -5.23 -6.81 -17.03
CA GLY A 17 -5.14 -7.48 -15.73
C GLY A 17 -4.77 -6.52 -14.57
N LEU A 18 -5.20 -5.26 -14.65
CA LEU A 18 -4.86 -4.25 -13.63
C LEU A 18 -5.74 -4.45 -12.38
N SER A 19 -5.22 -4.03 -11.23
CA SER A 19 -5.90 -4.22 -9.94
C SER A 19 -7.19 -3.40 -9.84
N ASP A 20 -8.17 -3.88 -9.06
CA ASP A 20 -9.44 -3.19 -8.79
C ASP A 20 -9.23 -1.75 -8.29
N ASN A 21 -8.26 -1.53 -7.39
CA ASN A 21 -7.94 -0.19 -6.91
C ASN A 21 -7.45 0.75 -8.02
N TYR A 22 -6.67 0.23 -8.97
CA TYR A 22 -6.24 1.01 -10.13
C TYR A 22 -7.42 1.34 -11.04
N GLN A 23 -8.30 0.38 -11.30
CA GLN A 23 -9.52 0.58 -12.08
C GLN A 23 -10.44 1.61 -11.42
N LEU A 24 -10.69 1.49 -10.10
CA LEU A 24 -11.52 2.43 -9.34
C LEU A 24 -10.94 3.86 -9.35
N SER A 25 -9.65 4.02 -9.11
CA SER A 25 -9.01 5.34 -9.11
C SER A 25 -8.98 5.98 -10.50
N THR A 26 -8.79 5.17 -11.54
CA THR A 26 -8.83 5.61 -12.94
C THR A 26 -10.25 6.02 -13.31
N ARG A 27 -11.26 5.20 -13.00
CA ARG A 27 -12.67 5.51 -13.20
C ARG A 27 -13.05 6.85 -12.53
N ALA A 28 -12.76 6.99 -11.25
CA ALA A 28 -13.08 8.22 -10.50
C ALA A 28 -12.43 9.46 -11.13
N SER A 29 -11.21 9.34 -11.64
CA SER A 29 -10.52 10.44 -12.34
C SER A 29 -11.22 10.83 -13.64
N LEU A 30 -11.67 9.85 -14.43
CA LEU A 30 -12.35 10.06 -15.72
C LEU A 30 -13.77 10.59 -15.54
N GLU A 31 -14.52 10.06 -14.60
CA GLU A 31 -15.87 10.54 -14.25
C GLU A 31 -15.83 11.99 -13.75
N LEU A 32 -14.81 12.33 -12.94
CA LEU A 32 -14.62 13.71 -12.48
C LEU A 32 -14.35 14.66 -13.64
N PHE A 33 -13.53 14.25 -14.62
CA PHE A 33 -13.28 15.04 -15.84
C PHE A 33 -14.56 15.19 -16.67
N ALA A 34 -15.26 14.09 -16.92
CA ALA A 34 -16.49 14.10 -17.72
C ALA A 34 -17.57 15.03 -17.12
N LYS A 35 -17.74 14.96 -15.80
CA LYS A 35 -18.66 15.86 -15.08
C LYS A 35 -18.21 17.32 -15.20
N TRP A 36 -16.92 17.61 -14.96
CA TRP A 36 -16.39 18.96 -15.08
C TRP A 36 -16.55 19.53 -16.50
N ALA A 37 -16.27 18.70 -17.53
CA ALA A 37 -16.38 19.12 -18.93
C ALA A 37 -17.84 19.46 -19.29
N ALA A 38 -18.79 18.67 -18.83
CA ALA A 38 -20.23 18.95 -19.03
C ALA A 38 -20.67 20.22 -18.26
N ASP A 39 -20.32 20.36 -16.98
CA ASP A 39 -20.69 21.51 -16.15
C ASP A 39 -20.10 22.83 -16.69
N LYS A 40 -18.91 22.78 -17.29
CA LYS A 40 -18.23 23.94 -17.90
C LYS A 40 -18.56 24.13 -19.39
N LYS A 41 -19.44 23.28 -19.97
CA LYS A 41 -19.78 23.28 -21.39
C LYS A 41 -18.55 23.21 -22.30
N ARG A 42 -17.54 22.41 -21.91
CA ARG A 42 -16.29 22.23 -22.67
C ARG A 42 -16.35 21.06 -23.63
N ALA A 43 -17.05 20.01 -23.29
CA ALA A 43 -17.29 18.85 -24.14
C ALA A 43 -18.50 18.04 -23.64
N ALA A 44 -19.35 17.56 -24.53
CA ALA A 44 -20.42 16.61 -24.24
C ALA A 44 -20.01 15.16 -24.60
N ALA A 45 -19.05 15.01 -25.50
CA ALA A 45 -18.49 13.73 -25.95
C ALA A 45 -16.96 13.76 -25.92
N TRP A 46 -16.33 12.58 -25.88
CA TRP A 46 -14.85 12.47 -25.89
C TRP A 46 -14.22 13.01 -27.18
N SER A 47 -14.96 12.98 -28.29
CA SER A 47 -14.53 13.55 -29.57
C SER A 47 -14.41 15.08 -29.58
N GLU A 48 -15.08 15.75 -28.66
CA GLU A 48 -15.08 17.22 -28.54
C GLU A 48 -14.00 17.73 -27.57
N VAL A 49 -13.33 16.81 -26.85
CA VAL A 49 -12.32 17.20 -25.85
C VAL A 49 -11.06 17.73 -26.55
N THR A 50 -10.68 18.96 -26.22
CA THR A 50 -9.48 19.61 -26.72
C THR A 50 -8.33 19.59 -25.72
N PRO A 51 -7.07 19.76 -26.15
CA PRO A 51 -5.93 19.91 -25.25
C PRO A 51 -6.12 21.05 -24.24
N GLU A 52 -6.75 22.14 -24.66
CA GLU A 52 -7.03 23.31 -23.80
C GLU A 52 -8.01 22.96 -22.68
N ALA A 53 -9.08 22.20 -22.99
CA ALA A 53 -10.04 21.74 -21.99
C ALA A 53 -9.39 20.84 -20.94
N ILE A 54 -8.46 19.96 -21.36
CA ILE A 54 -7.67 19.14 -20.44
C ILE A 54 -6.79 20.02 -19.55
N GLY A 55 -6.08 20.99 -20.14
CA GLY A 55 -5.26 21.95 -19.40
C GLY A 55 -6.05 22.75 -18.37
N GLU A 56 -7.24 23.24 -18.75
CA GLU A 56 -8.15 23.97 -17.84
C GLU A 56 -8.63 23.09 -16.68
N PHE A 57 -8.98 21.83 -16.96
CA PHE A 57 -9.36 20.88 -15.91
C PHE A 57 -8.23 20.66 -14.90
N LEU A 58 -7.02 20.40 -15.38
CA LEU A 58 -5.86 20.20 -14.48
C LEU A 58 -5.54 21.48 -13.69
N GLY A 59 -5.65 22.65 -14.33
CA GLY A 59 -5.54 23.97 -13.69
C GLY A 59 -6.63 24.19 -12.63
N TRP A 60 -7.88 23.83 -12.91
CA TRP A 60 -8.98 23.88 -11.96
C TRP A 60 -8.72 22.98 -10.75
N ARG A 61 -8.23 21.75 -10.97
CA ARG A 61 -7.83 20.86 -9.86
C ARG A 61 -6.74 21.46 -9.00
N LYS A 62 -5.72 22.08 -9.61
CA LYS A 62 -4.62 22.75 -8.91
C LYS A 62 -5.13 23.91 -8.05
N LYS A 63 -5.99 24.76 -8.60
CA LYS A 63 -6.61 25.89 -7.87
C LYS A 63 -7.50 25.40 -6.72
N GLY A 64 -8.13 24.24 -6.87
CA GLY A 64 -8.91 23.56 -5.82
C GLY A 64 -8.08 22.85 -4.75
N GLY A 65 -6.75 23.03 -4.73
CA GLY A 65 -5.87 22.47 -3.68
C GLY A 65 -5.47 21.01 -3.90
N ALA A 66 -5.71 20.43 -5.08
CA ALA A 66 -5.29 19.06 -5.34
C ALA A 66 -3.75 18.93 -5.37
N ALA A 67 -3.22 17.92 -4.69
CA ALA A 67 -1.80 17.63 -4.67
C ALA A 67 -1.26 17.32 -6.09
N ALA A 68 0.00 17.63 -6.36
CA ALA A 68 0.66 17.40 -7.65
C ALA A 68 0.56 15.91 -8.10
N ALA A 69 0.64 14.98 -7.15
CA ALA A 69 0.46 13.55 -7.41
C ALA A 69 -0.96 13.22 -7.92
N THR A 70 -1.99 13.86 -7.36
CA THR A 70 -3.39 13.70 -7.79
C THR A 70 -3.59 14.29 -9.20
N ILE A 71 -3.02 15.45 -9.48
CA ILE A 71 -3.08 16.09 -10.81
C ILE A 71 -2.41 15.19 -11.85
N LYS A 72 -1.24 14.62 -11.52
CA LYS A 72 -0.57 13.64 -12.37
C LYS A 72 -1.43 12.40 -12.63
N LEU A 73 -2.12 11.89 -11.60
CA LEU A 73 -3.02 10.75 -11.74
C LEU A 73 -4.14 11.05 -12.73
N HIS A 74 -4.78 12.24 -12.65
CA HIS A 74 -5.79 12.65 -13.61
C HIS A 74 -5.23 12.76 -15.05
N ALA A 75 -4.06 13.37 -15.21
CA ALA A 75 -3.41 13.50 -16.52
C ALA A 75 -3.08 12.12 -17.13
N VAL A 76 -2.58 11.18 -16.32
CA VAL A 76 -2.30 9.81 -16.77
C VAL A 76 -3.58 9.06 -17.11
N ALA A 77 -4.64 9.17 -16.29
CA ALA A 77 -5.93 8.54 -16.57
C ALA A 77 -6.52 9.01 -17.91
N LEU A 78 -6.50 10.30 -18.19
CA LEU A 78 -6.94 10.85 -19.48
C LEU A 78 -6.09 10.33 -20.64
N ARG A 79 -4.75 10.36 -20.50
CA ARG A 79 -3.84 9.88 -21.54
C ARG A 79 -4.08 8.42 -21.91
N ILE A 80 -4.24 7.54 -20.94
CA ILE A 80 -4.45 6.12 -21.24
C ILE A 80 -5.84 5.85 -21.80
N LEU A 81 -6.87 6.63 -21.43
CA LEU A 81 -8.19 6.56 -22.04
C LEU A 81 -8.12 7.02 -23.52
N PHE A 82 -7.55 8.19 -23.81
CA PHE A 82 -7.50 8.69 -25.18
C PHE A 82 -6.70 7.76 -26.10
N ARG A 83 -5.61 7.20 -25.66
CA ARG A 83 -4.88 6.16 -26.39
C ARG A 83 -5.74 4.92 -26.68
N PHE A 84 -6.53 4.48 -25.70
CA PHE A 84 -7.47 3.38 -25.92
C PHE A 84 -8.53 3.74 -26.95
N LEU A 85 -9.12 4.93 -26.89
CA LEU A 85 -10.14 5.38 -27.84
C LEU A 85 -9.59 5.46 -29.28
N VAL A 86 -8.38 5.97 -29.46
CA VAL A 86 -7.70 6.01 -30.76
C VAL A 86 -7.37 4.60 -31.25
N GLN A 87 -6.83 3.74 -30.38
CA GLN A 87 -6.52 2.34 -30.71
C GLN A 87 -7.76 1.55 -31.15
N ARG A 88 -8.91 1.84 -30.56
CA ARG A 88 -10.21 1.23 -30.93
C ARG A 88 -10.90 1.96 -32.10
N LYS A 89 -10.24 2.92 -32.74
CA LYS A 89 -10.77 3.73 -33.85
C LYS A 89 -12.05 4.49 -33.50
N MET A 90 -12.26 4.79 -32.22
CA MET A 90 -13.37 5.63 -31.74
C MET A 90 -13.05 7.12 -31.87
N LEU A 91 -11.77 7.46 -31.94
CA LEU A 91 -11.25 8.81 -32.21
C LEU A 91 -10.14 8.77 -33.26
N GLU A 92 -10.01 9.84 -34.03
CA GLU A 92 -8.94 9.96 -35.04
C GLU A 92 -7.62 10.45 -34.44
N ARG A 93 -7.68 11.29 -33.40
CA ARG A 93 -6.50 11.92 -32.77
C ARG A 93 -6.56 11.85 -31.25
N ASP A 94 -5.37 11.82 -30.64
CA ASP A 94 -5.19 11.86 -29.19
C ASP A 94 -4.93 13.31 -28.72
N PRO A 95 -5.90 13.99 -28.07
CA PRO A 95 -5.70 15.35 -27.57
C PRO A 95 -4.68 15.43 -26.43
N THR A 96 -4.20 14.29 -25.94
CA THR A 96 -3.19 14.25 -24.87
C THR A 96 -1.77 14.04 -25.38
N GLU A 97 -1.56 13.98 -26.71
CA GLU A 97 -0.26 13.66 -27.30
C GLU A 97 0.84 14.59 -26.78
N PHE A 98 0.57 15.89 -26.75
CA PHE A 98 1.53 16.90 -26.26
C PHE A 98 1.27 17.35 -24.82
N LEU A 99 0.42 16.63 -24.07
CA LEU A 99 0.12 16.98 -22.69
C LEU A 99 1.37 16.84 -21.82
N GLY A 100 1.90 17.96 -21.33
CA GLY A 100 2.96 17.98 -20.34
C GLY A 100 2.47 17.38 -19.01
N VAL A 101 2.96 16.20 -18.63
CA VAL A 101 2.68 15.66 -17.30
C VAL A 101 3.56 16.36 -16.28
N PRO A 102 3.01 16.94 -15.20
CA PRO A 102 3.80 17.59 -14.17
C PRO A 102 4.92 16.65 -13.67
N LYS A 103 6.17 17.14 -13.74
CA LYS A 103 7.27 16.46 -13.07
C LYS A 103 7.01 16.57 -11.56
N ILE A 104 6.80 15.44 -10.90
CA ILE A 104 6.81 15.40 -9.45
C ILE A 104 8.27 15.41 -9.05
N GLU A 105 8.69 16.41 -8.27
CA GLU A 105 9.96 16.32 -7.57
C GLU A 105 9.94 15.03 -6.76
N ARG A 106 10.93 14.18 -7.00
CA ARG A 106 11.09 12.95 -6.23
C ARG A 106 11.64 13.36 -4.86
N TYR A 107 10.76 13.68 -3.92
CA TYR A 107 11.18 13.68 -2.53
C TYR A 107 11.72 12.28 -2.21
N LEU A 108 12.92 12.22 -1.64
CA LEU A 108 13.41 10.98 -1.07
C LEU A 108 12.38 10.53 -0.04
N PRO A 109 11.88 9.29 -0.13
CA PRO A 109 10.87 8.82 0.80
C PRO A 109 11.38 8.97 2.23
N GLU A 110 10.62 9.65 3.08
CA GLU A 110 10.98 9.81 4.48
C GLU A 110 10.97 8.45 5.19
N THR A 111 12.02 8.21 5.98
CA THR A 111 12.12 7.04 6.85
C THR A 111 12.16 7.46 8.31
N LEU A 112 11.78 6.55 9.20
CA LEU A 112 12.02 6.69 10.63
C LEU A 112 13.40 6.10 10.96
N SER A 113 14.20 6.81 11.72
CA SER A 113 15.44 6.28 12.31
C SER A 113 15.14 5.22 13.37
N GLU A 114 16.12 4.40 13.73
CA GLU A 114 15.96 3.40 14.80
C GLU A 114 15.49 4.01 16.15
N PRO A 115 16.01 5.17 16.60
CA PRO A 115 15.47 5.84 17.78
C PRO A 115 14.02 6.31 17.63
N GLU A 116 13.62 6.77 16.43
CA GLU A 116 12.22 7.14 16.16
C GLU A 116 11.30 5.91 16.18
N ILE A 117 11.73 4.78 15.62
CA ILE A 117 11.02 3.50 15.73
C ILE A 117 10.89 3.07 17.20
N ALA A 118 11.94 3.20 17.98
CA ALA A 118 11.89 2.86 19.41
C ALA A 118 10.86 3.71 20.17
N ARG A 119 10.80 5.03 19.90
CA ARG A 119 9.78 5.93 20.46
C ARG A 119 8.37 5.56 20.01
N LEU A 120 8.18 5.26 18.73
CA LEU A 120 6.89 4.85 18.18
C LEU A 120 6.39 3.56 18.85
N LEU A 121 7.27 2.59 19.02
CA LEU A 121 6.99 1.35 19.73
C LEU A 121 6.67 1.58 21.22
N ALA A 122 7.39 2.47 21.89
CA ALA A 122 7.09 2.84 23.27
C ALA A 122 5.70 3.48 23.40
N ALA A 123 5.35 4.38 22.48
CA ALA A 123 4.04 5.01 22.42
C ALA A 123 2.90 4.02 22.14
N ALA A 124 3.16 2.90 21.46
CA ALA A 124 2.20 1.82 21.26
C ALA A 124 2.07 0.88 22.46
N GLY A 125 2.88 1.10 23.53
CA GLY A 125 2.83 0.28 24.76
C GLY A 125 1.60 0.57 25.60
N GLY A 126 1.13 -0.46 26.34
CA GLY A 126 0.02 -0.35 27.27
C GLY A 126 -0.43 -1.73 27.78
N LYS A 127 -1.53 -1.72 28.57
CA LYS A 127 -2.07 -2.92 29.23
C LYS A 127 -3.43 -3.33 28.68
N THR A 128 -4.14 -2.42 28.03
CA THR A 128 -5.46 -2.72 27.45
C THR A 128 -5.34 -3.63 26.23
N PRO A 129 -6.36 -4.43 25.92
CA PRO A 129 -6.36 -5.31 24.75
C PRO A 129 -6.06 -4.57 23.43
N LEU A 130 -6.56 -3.34 23.28
CA LEU A 130 -6.31 -2.52 22.10
C LEU A 130 -4.85 -2.03 22.03
N GLU A 131 -4.25 -1.64 23.14
CA GLU A 131 -2.85 -1.21 23.17
C GLU A 131 -1.88 -2.38 22.92
N ILE A 132 -2.18 -3.56 23.46
CA ILE A 132 -1.41 -4.78 23.20
C ILE A 132 -1.49 -5.13 21.71
N ARG A 133 -2.68 -5.05 21.10
CA ARG A 133 -2.89 -5.22 19.67
C ARG A 133 -2.08 -4.21 18.86
N ASP A 134 -2.19 -2.94 19.21
CA ASP A 134 -1.57 -1.83 18.48
C ASP A 134 -0.04 -1.95 18.50
N ARG A 135 0.52 -2.39 19.64
CA ARG A 135 1.94 -2.72 19.75
C ARG A 135 2.33 -3.86 18.80
N ALA A 136 1.55 -4.93 18.73
CA ALA A 136 1.82 -6.06 17.86
C ALA A 136 1.72 -5.66 16.36
N ILE A 137 0.80 -4.77 16.01
CA ILE A 137 0.68 -4.20 14.66
C ILE A 137 1.95 -3.45 14.27
N VAL A 138 2.44 -2.53 15.11
CA VAL A 138 3.64 -1.73 14.80
C VAL A 138 4.88 -2.61 14.70
N GLU A 139 5.04 -3.55 15.63
CA GLU A 139 6.16 -4.51 15.61
C GLU A 139 6.15 -5.35 14.33
N LEU A 140 4.99 -5.89 13.94
CA LEU A 140 4.91 -6.71 12.73
C LEU A 140 5.16 -5.89 11.46
N LEU A 141 4.55 -4.70 11.32
CA LEU A 141 4.77 -3.84 10.16
C LEU A 141 6.24 -3.50 9.98
N TYR A 142 6.92 -3.13 11.06
CA TYR A 142 8.33 -2.77 11.00
C TYR A 142 9.23 -4.00 10.82
N ALA A 143 8.96 -5.13 11.48
CA ALA A 143 9.79 -6.32 11.38
C ALA A 143 9.68 -7.06 10.04
N SER A 144 8.57 -6.92 9.33
CA SER A 144 8.29 -7.70 8.12
C SER A 144 8.12 -6.86 6.85
N GLY A 145 8.02 -5.54 6.98
CA GLY A 145 7.78 -4.64 5.86
C GLY A 145 6.50 -4.93 5.07
N LEU A 146 5.48 -5.50 5.70
CA LEU A 146 4.20 -5.81 5.06
C LEU A 146 3.52 -4.57 4.49
N ARG A 147 2.78 -4.74 3.38
CA ARG A 147 1.82 -3.73 2.94
C ARG A 147 0.66 -3.66 3.93
N VAL A 148 0.03 -2.50 4.08
CA VAL A 148 -1.11 -2.33 4.99
C VAL A 148 -2.26 -3.30 4.67
N SER A 149 -2.54 -3.56 3.40
CA SER A 149 -3.56 -4.53 2.98
C SER A 149 -3.20 -5.97 3.34
N GLU A 150 -1.91 -6.32 3.28
CA GLU A 150 -1.38 -7.62 3.69
C GLU A 150 -1.50 -7.82 5.20
N LEU A 151 -1.16 -6.79 6.00
CA LEU A 151 -1.37 -6.80 7.45
C LEU A 151 -2.85 -6.98 7.81
N CYS A 152 -3.74 -6.17 7.21
CA CYS A 152 -5.17 -6.27 7.46
C CYS A 152 -5.77 -7.61 7.02
N GLY A 153 -5.20 -8.23 5.98
CA GLY A 153 -5.60 -9.54 5.47
C GLY A 153 -4.88 -10.72 6.10
N ALA A 154 -3.96 -10.48 7.05
CA ALA A 154 -3.21 -11.55 7.73
C ALA A 154 -4.14 -12.49 8.47
N ARG A 155 -3.98 -13.80 8.25
CA ARG A 155 -4.80 -14.85 8.86
C ARG A 155 -3.98 -15.72 9.80
N LEU A 156 -4.62 -16.24 10.83
CA LEU A 156 -3.96 -17.10 11.81
C LEU A 156 -3.30 -18.33 11.17
N GLU A 157 -3.95 -18.94 10.20
CA GLU A 157 -3.46 -20.10 9.44
C GLU A 157 -2.18 -19.82 8.62
N ASN A 158 -1.86 -18.56 8.39
CA ASN A 158 -0.68 -18.11 7.66
C ASN A 158 0.43 -17.56 8.56
N LEU A 159 0.25 -17.61 9.87
CA LEU A 159 1.21 -17.12 10.87
C LEU A 159 1.83 -18.28 11.62
N ASP A 160 3.11 -18.50 11.42
CA ASP A 160 3.89 -19.49 12.15
C ASP A 160 4.87 -18.76 13.09
N LEU A 161 4.48 -18.66 14.36
CA LEU A 161 5.31 -18.03 15.38
C LEU A 161 6.44 -18.93 15.86
N GLU A 162 6.33 -20.24 15.73
CA GLU A 162 7.37 -21.18 16.12
C GLU A 162 8.55 -21.06 15.16
N GLN A 163 8.29 -21.17 13.88
CA GLN A 163 9.29 -20.97 12.84
C GLN A 163 9.62 -19.50 12.58
N GLY A 164 8.77 -18.56 13.03
CA GLY A 164 8.98 -17.13 12.89
C GLY A 164 8.76 -16.59 11.48
N PHE A 165 7.72 -17.06 10.79
CA PHE A 165 7.32 -16.59 9.48
C PHE A 165 5.84 -16.19 9.41
N ILE A 166 5.55 -15.31 8.48
CA ILE A 166 4.20 -15.07 8.01
C ILE A 166 4.13 -15.32 6.50
N ARG A 167 3.14 -16.12 6.07
CA ARG A 167 2.83 -16.32 4.67
C ARG A 167 1.93 -15.18 4.19
N VAL A 168 2.35 -14.50 3.15
CA VAL A 168 1.65 -13.36 2.56
C VAL A 168 1.19 -13.72 1.16
N ILE A 169 -0.09 -13.47 0.88
CA ILE A 169 -0.68 -13.65 -0.45
C ILE A 169 -0.74 -12.29 -1.12
N GLY A 170 0.02 -12.11 -2.19
CA GLY A 170 0.10 -10.89 -2.98
C GLY A 170 -0.81 -10.88 -4.20
N LYS A 171 -0.61 -9.89 -5.08
CA LYS A 171 -1.34 -9.76 -6.35
C LYS A 171 -1.14 -11.00 -7.22
N GLY A 172 -2.22 -11.49 -7.81
CA GLY A 172 -2.19 -12.70 -8.66
C GLY A 172 -2.00 -14.00 -7.88
N ASN A 173 -2.42 -14.04 -6.60
CA ASN A 173 -2.30 -15.20 -5.71
C ASN A 173 -0.85 -15.69 -5.49
N LYS A 174 0.14 -14.84 -5.78
CA LYS A 174 1.55 -15.15 -5.51
C LYS A 174 1.79 -15.12 -4.01
N GLN A 175 2.32 -16.21 -3.48
CA GLN A 175 2.63 -16.35 -2.05
C GLN A 175 4.11 -16.04 -1.81
N ARG A 176 4.42 -15.43 -0.67
CA ARG A 176 5.79 -15.30 -0.17
C ARG A 176 5.83 -15.51 1.34
N LEU A 177 6.94 -16.02 1.84
CA LEU A 177 7.21 -16.12 3.26
C LEU A 177 8.04 -14.89 3.69
N VAL A 178 7.62 -14.25 4.77
CA VAL A 178 8.32 -13.09 5.33
C VAL A 178 8.72 -13.40 6.77
N PRO A 179 10.01 -13.23 7.13
CA PRO A 179 10.46 -13.44 8.50
C PRO A 179 9.79 -12.50 9.49
N VAL A 180 9.45 -13.02 10.68
CA VAL A 180 8.93 -12.26 11.80
C VAL A 180 10.02 -12.25 12.88
N GLY A 181 10.66 -11.10 13.10
CA GLY A 181 11.74 -10.95 14.07
C GLY A 181 11.29 -11.24 15.52
N SER A 182 12.25 -11.46 16.42
CA SER A 182 11.99 -11.85 17.83
C SER A 182 11.09 -10.87 18.58
N GLY A 183 11.25 -9.56 18.37
CA GLY A 183 10.41 -8.52 18.96
C GLY A 183 8.94 -8.62 18.52
N ALA A 184 8.71 -8.80 17.22
CA ALA A 184 7.37 -8.97 16.68
C ALA A 184 6.74 -10.31 17.12
N ARG A 185 7.53 -11.39 17.18
CA ARG A 185 7.05 -12.69 17.71
C ARG A 185 6.53 -12.57 19.13
N LYS A 186 7.31 -11.96 20.05
CA LYS A 186 6.90 -11.73 21.44
C LYS A 186 5.64 -10.87 21.54
N ALA A 187 5.55 -9.81 20.74
CA ALA A 187 4.38 -8.92 20.73
C ALA A 187 3.13 -9.62 20.19
N LEU A 188 3.27 -10.40 19.11
CA LEU A 188 2.19 -11.20 18.53
C LEU A 188 1.71 -12.28 19.49
N GLN A 189 2.62 -13.02 20.10
CA GLN A 189 2.28 -14.05 21.09
C GLN A 189 1.46 -13.46 22.23
N ARG A 190 1.95 -12.35 22.84
CA ARG A 190 1.20 -11.65 23.88
C ARG A 190 -0.18 -11.20 23.42
N TYR A 191 -0.28 -10.69 22.17
CA TYR A 191 -1.56 -10.25 21.61
C TYR A 191 -2.52 -11.44 21.44
N LEU A 192 -2.06 -12.53 20.85
CA LEU A 192 -2.89 -13.71 20.58
C LEU A 192 -3.37 -14.39 21.87
N GLU A 193 -2.54 -14.45 22.89
CA GLU A 193 -2.85 -15.12 24.15
C GLU A 193 -3.68 -14.23 25.10
N ALA A 194 -3.30 -12.95 25.27
CA ALA A 194 -3.88 -12.12 26.33
C ALA A 194 -4.94 -11.11 25.81
N ALA A 195 -4.85 -10.62 24.57
CA ALA A 195 -5.69 -9.53 24.13
C ALA A 195 -6.70 -9.93 23.05
N ARG A 196 -6.31 -10.77 22.11
CA ARG A 196 -7.20 -11.19 21.03
C ARG A 196 -8.46 -11.90 21.50
N PRO A 197 -8.42 -12.80 22.51
CA PRO A 197 -9.63 -13.45 23.03
C PRO A 197 -10.69 -12.48 23.52
N GLU A 198 -10.29 -11.35 24.11
CA GLU A 198 -11.21 -10.30 24.58
C GLU A 198 -11.87 -9.49 23.42
N LEU A 199 -11.28 -9.57 22.23
CA LEU A 199 -11.79 -8.89 21.04
C LEU A 199 -12.64 -9.79 20.13
N ILE A 200 -12.78 -11.09 20.46
CA ILE A 200 -13.58 -12.03 19.68
C ILE A 200 -15.07 -11.72 19.85
N GLY A 201 -15.77 -11.64 18.72
CA GLY A 201 -17.22 -11.46 18.66
C GLY A 201 -17.90 -12.49 17.75
N LYS A 202 -19.22 -12.48 17.71
CA LYS A 202 -20.03 -13.44 16.91
C LYS A 202 -19.68 -13.53 15.41
N LYS A 203 -19.05 -12.51 14.85
CA LYS A 203 -18.68 -12.41 13.41
C LYS A 203 -17.17 -12.37 13.19
N THR A 204 -16.39 -12.82 14.15
CA THR A 204 -14.93 -12.88 14.03
C THR A 204 -14.54 -14.03 13.12
N GLY A 205 -13.72 -13.73 12.12
CA GLY A 205 -13.11 -14.71 11.23
C GLY A 205 -11.70 -15.13 11.69
N GLY A 206 -10.94 -15.69 10.77
CA GLY A 206 -9.55 -16.14 11.00
C GLY A 206 -8.50 -15.03 10.93
N GLU A 207 -8.89 -13.76 10.91
CA GLU A 207 -7.94 -12.65 10.84
C GLU A 207 -7.10 -12.56 12.12
N VAL A 208 -5.81 -12.23 11.96
CA VAL A 208 -4.90 -12.04 13.09
C VAL A 208 -5.36 -10.84 13.91
N PHE A 209 -5.50 -9.66 13.29
CA PHE A 209 -5.82 -8.42 13.99
C PHE A 209 -7.30 -8.06 13.93
N LEU A 210 -7.89 -7.84 15.08
CA LEU A 210 -9.31 -7.55 15.25
C LEU A 210 -9.54 -6.09 15.67
N SER A 211 -10.63 -5.53 15.18
CA SER A 211 -11.17 -4.27 15.66
C SER A 211 -11.86 -4.47 17.02
N VAL A 212 -12.24 -3.37 17.68
CA VAL A 212 -13.07 -3.40 18.91
C VAL A 212 -14.40 -4.15 18.73
N ARG A 213 -14.85 -4.32 17.48
CA ARG A 213 -16.09 -5.06 17.14
C ARG A 213 -15.82 -6.51 16.73
N GLY A 214 -14.61 -7.04 16.96
CA GLY A 214 -14.22 -8.39 16.57
C GLY A 214 -14.14 -8.64 15.06
N ARG A 215 -13.99 -7.60 14.24
CA ARG A 215 -13.92 -7.71 12.78
C ARG A 215 -12.54 -7.34 12.27
N LYS A 216 -12.23 -7.73 11.05
CA LYS A 216 -11.05 -7.32 10.30
C LYS A 216 -10.83 -5.80 10.38
N LEU A 217 -9.57 -5.39 10.56
CA LEU A 217 -9.18 -3.98 10.49
C LEU A 217 -9.18 -3.47 9.04
N THR A 218 -9.52 -2.20 8.88
CA THR A 218 -9.41 -1.52 7.58
C THR A 218 -8.06 -0.84 7.43
N ASN A 219 -7.61 -0.66 6.19
CA ASN A 219 -6.39 0.09 5.89
C ASN A 219 -6.45 1.50 6.52
N GLN A 220 -7.59 2.18 6.41
CA GLN A 220 -7.80 3.51 6.98
C GLN A 220 -7.58 3.50 8.50
N ARG A 221 -8.06 2.46 9.21
CA ARG A 221 -7.86 2.37 10.66
C ARG A 221 -6.38 2.23 11.03
N ILE A 222 -5.60 1.49 10.25
CA ILE A 222 -4.14 1.39 10.46
C ILE A 222 -3.45 2.73 10.22
N TRP A 223 -3.84 3.49 9.19
CA TRP A 223 -3.32 4.84 8.96
C TRP A 223 -3.60 5.77 10.15
N GLN A 224 -4.85 5.80 10.63
CA GLN A 224 -5.24 6.60 11.80
C GLN A 224 -4.46 6.20 13.05
N LEU A 225 -4.29 4.88 13.27
CA LEU A 225 -3.53 4.35 14.40
C LEU A 225 -2.08 4.85 14.37
N LEU A 226 -1.40 4.69 13.25
CA LEU A 226 0.01 5.08 13.12
C LEU A 226 0.20 6.58 13.25
N GLY A 227 -0.68 7.40 12.65
CA GLY A 227 -0.65 8.86 12.82
C GLY A 227 -0.80 9.27 14.29
N ALA A 228 -1.79 8.70 15.00
CA ALA A 228 -1.99 8.98 16.42
C ALA A 228 -0.79 8.53 17.29
N LEU A 229 -0.20 7.36 17.00
CA LEU A 229 0.99 6.88 17.68
C LEU A 229 2.22 7.76 17.39
N GLY A 230 2.38 8.24 16.16
CA GLY A 230 3.43 9.17 15.77
C GLY A 230 3.35 10.48 16.58
N GLN A 231 2.16 11.05 16.71
CA GLN A 231 1.92 12.24 17.55
C GLN A 231 2.24 11.97 19.03
N ARG A 232 1.77 10.83 19.58
CA ARG A 232 2.08 10.43 20.97
C ARG A 232 3.58 10.21 21.20
N ALA A 233 4.30 9.74 20.19
CA ALA A 233 5.75 9.55 20.23
C ALA A 233 6.55 10.85 20.06
N GLY A 234 5.89 12.00 19.86
CA GLY A 234 6.54 13.29 19.59
C GLY A 234 7.31 13.31 18.28
N LEU A 235 6.85 12.56 17.26
CA LEU A 235 7.47 12.53 15.94
C LEU A 235 6.92 13.70 15.10
N LYS A 236 7.83 14.44 14.44
CA LYS A 236 7.45 15.53 13.54
C LYS A 236 6.95 15.05 12.17
N LYS A 237 7.18 13.77 11.84
CA LYS A 237 6.81 13.14 10.58
C LYS A 237 5.39 12.58 10.68
N ASP A 238 4.65 12.62 9.58
CA ASP A 238 3.34 11.96 9.47
C ASP A 238 3.54 10.44 9.30
N VAL A 239 3.44 9.71 10.41
CA VAL A 239 3.74 8.28 10.46
C VAL A 239 2.63 7.48 9.80
N HIS A 240 2.98 6.72 8.78
CA HIS A 240 2.05 5.91 8.00
C HIS A 240 2.66 4.55 7.58
N PRO A 241 1.84 3.56 7.11
CA PRO A 241 2.33 2.21 6.83
C PRO A 241 3.48 2.14 5.81
N HIS A 242 3.44 2.97 4.76
CA HIS A 242 4.50 3.00 3.76
C HIS A 242 5.84 3.48 4.32
N MET A 243 5.80 4.42 5.28
CA MET A 243 7.00 4.89 5.96
C MET A 243 7.66 3.78 6.78
N LEU A 244 6.88 2.97 7.54
CA LEU A 244 7.40 1.82 8.27
C LEU A 244 8.02 0.78 7.34
N ARG A 245 7.35 0.47 6.24
CA ARG A 245 7.89 -0.45 5.23
C ARG A 245 9.16 0.08 4.58
N HIS A 246 9.24 1.38 4.32
CA HIS A 246 10.44 1.99 3.76
C HIS A 246 11.58 2.01 4.78
N SER A 247 11.28 2.29 6.05
CA SER A 247 12.26 2.20 7.14
C SER A 247 12.79 0.76 7.30
N PHE A 248 11.93 -0.26 7.21
CA PHE A 248 12.35 -1.67 7.19
C PHE A 248 13.38 -1.93 6.09
N ALA A 249 13.07 -1.54 4.84
CA ALA A 249 13.98 -1.75 3.71
C ALA A 249 15.31 -1.01 3.88
N THR A 250 15.25 0.25 4.32
CA THR A 250 16.43 1.10 4.51
C THR A 250 17.33 0.57 5.62
N HIS A 251 16.76 0.14 6.75
CA HIS A 251 17.55 -0.38 7.87
C HIS A 251 18.17 -1.74 7.56
N LEU A 252 17.50 -2.60 6.80
CA LEU A 252 18.11 -3.84 6.31
C LEU A 252 19.29 -3.54 5.37
N LEU A 253 19.11 -2.59 4.44
CA LEU A 253 20.17 -2.20 3.51
C LEU A 253 21.37 -1.59 4.24
N GLN A 254 21.12 -0.68 5.18
CA GLN A 254 22.16 -0.09 6.03
C GLN A 254 22.84 -1.12 6.92
N GLY A 255 22.13 -2.16 7.34
CA GLY A 255 22.68 -3.30 8.06
C GLY A 255 23.57 -4.20 7.22
N GLY A 256 23.57 -4.04 5.88
CA GLY A 256 24.38 -4.82 4.94
C GLY A 256 23.63 -5.97 4.26
N ALA A 257 22.31 -6.00 4.33
CA ALA A 257 21.52 -7.01 3.61
C ALA A 257 21.58 -6.79 2.08
N ASP A 258 21.65 -7.87 1.33
CA ASP A 258 21.61 -7.85 -0.12
C ASP A 258 20.26 -7.30 -0.62
N LEU A 259 20.32 -6.43 -1.64
CA LEU A 259 19.14 -5.78 -2.21
C LEU A 259 18.13 -6.79 -2.78
N ARG A 260 18.58 -7.91 -3.34
CA ARG A 260 17.70 -8.97 -3.87
C ARG A 260 16.89 -9.62 -2.76
N ILE A 261 17.53 -9.90 -1.62
CA ILE A 261 16.86 -10.46 -0.43
C ILE A 261 15.79 -9.49 0.08
N ILE A 262 16.10 -8.19 0.13
CA ILE A 262 15.14 -7.15 0.54
C ILE A 262 13.96 -7.10 -0.45
N GLN A 263 14.22 -7.12 -1.75
CA GLN A 263 13.19 -7.12 -2.79
C GLN A 263 12.30 -8.35 -2.69
N GLU A 264 12.87 -9.52 -2.40
CA GLU A 264 12.13 -10.77 -2.19
C GLU A 264 11.22 -10.69 -0.97
N MET A 265 11.72 -10.25 0.19
CA MET A 265 10.89 -10.01 1.39
C MET A 265 9.75 -9.04 1.13
N LEU A 266 10.00 -8.00 0.35
CA LEU A 266 9.01 -6.99 0.01
C LEU A 266 8.01 -7.44 -1.06
N GLY A 267 8.34 -8.43 -1.89
CA GLY A 267 7.49 -8.91 -2.98
C GLY A 267 7.35 -7.86 -4.09
N HIS A 268 8.48 -7.40 -4.65
CA HIS A 268 8.51 -6.56 -5.85
C HIS A 268 8.28 -7.41 -7.10
N ALA A 269 7.30 -7.02 -7.93
CA ALA A 269 6.77 -7.82 -9.04
C ALA A 269 7.69 -7.92 -10.27
N ASP A 270 8.80 -7.19 -10.31
CA ASP A 270 9.63 -7.04 -11.52
C ASP A 270 10.77 -8.07 -11.65
N ILE A 271 10.86 -9.06 -10.80
CA ILE A 271 11.80 -10.15 -11.00
C ILE A 271 10.99 -11.39 -11.41
N SER A 272 11.06 -11.69 -12.70
CA SER A 272 10.48 -12.87 -13.35
C SER A 272 11.13 -14.14 -12.82
N THR A 273 10.63 -14.66 -11.70
CA THR A 273 10.78 -16.07 -11.36
C THR A 273 9.67 -16.52 -10.42
N THR A 274 8.76 -17.28 -10.96
CA THR A 274 7.86 -18.16 -10.18
C THR A 274 8.73 -19.28 -9.62
N GLN A 275 9.57 -18.97 -8.65
CA GLN A 275 10.27 -20.02 -7.90
C GLN A 275 9.34 -20.47 -6.77
N VAL A 276 8.99 -21.74 -6.80
CA VAL A 276 8.39 -22.46 -5.67
C VAL A 276 9.43 -22.37 -4.55
N TYR A 277 9.09 -21.66 -3.45
CA TYR A 277 9.97 -21.53 -2.30
C TYR A 277 10.31 -22.91 -1.75
N THR A 278 11.55 -23.32 -1.93
CA THR A 278 12.09 -24.53 -1.29
C THR A 278 12.52 -24.18 0.14
N HIS A 279 12.63 -25.17 1.02
CA HIS A 279 13.10 -25.01 2.39
C HIS A 279 14.49 -24.35 2.50
N VAL A 280 15.28 -24.33 1.44
CA VAL A 280 16.61 -23.73 1.38
C VAL A 280 16.53 -22.19 1.34
N ASP A 281 15.54 -21.63 0.63
CA ASP A 281 15.37 -20.18 0.47
C ASP A 281 14.90 -19.50 1.76
N THR A 282 14.08 -20.20 2.57
CA THR A 282 13.58 -19.67 3.85
C THR A 282 14.68 -19.51 4.89
N ARG A 283 15.68 -20.40 4.92
CA ARG A 283 16.84 -20.28 5.83
C ARG A 283 17.69 -19.06 5.50
N GLY A 284 17.88 -18.77 4.21
CA GLY A 284 18.58 -17.57 3.74
C GLY A 284 17.90 -16.28 4.17
N LEU A 285 16.58 -16.20 3.99
CA LEU A 285 15.78 -15.06 4.42
C LEU A 285 15.84 -14.83 5.94
N HIS A 286 15.72 -15.91 6.72
CA HIS A 286 15.84 -15.83 8.17
C HIS A 286 17.22 -15.38 8.63
N LYS A 287 18.28 -15.95 8.05
CA LYS A 287 19.67 -15.60 8.36
C LYS A 287 19.92 -14.12 8.06
N ALA A 288 19.53 -13.64 6.89
CA ALA A 288 19.68 -12.24 6.51
C ALA A 288 18.85 -11.30 7.42
N HIS A 289 17.59 -11.63 7.67
CA HIS A 289 16.76 -10.85 8.57
C HIS A 289 17.35 -10.78 9.98
N ARG A 290 17.78 -11.92 10.53
CA ARG A 290 18.40 -12.00 11.86
C ARG A 290 19.73 -11.26 11.94
N ALA A 291 20.52 -11.30 10.88
CA ALA A 291 21.83 -10.63 10.85
C ALA A 291 21.71 -9.11 10.72
N PHE A 292 20.76 -8.61 9.95
CA PHE A 292 20.75 -7.23 9.49
C PHE A 292 19.57 -6.39 10.00
N HIS A 293 18.48 -7.00 10.50
CA HIS A 293 17.35 -6.22 11.00
C HIS A 293 17.53 -5.85 12.49
N PRO A 294 17.37 -4.55 12.88
CA PRO A 294 17.65 -4.08 14.25
C PRO A 294 16.83 -4.79 15.33
N ARG A 295 15.60 -5.23 15.03
CA ARG A 295 14.68 -5.90 15.95
C ARG A 295 14.74 -7.43 15.92
N ALA A 296 15.61 -8.02 15.12
CA ALA A 296 15.77 -9.46 15.04
C ALA A 296 16.88 -10.02 15.96
N ARG A 297 17.75 -9.13 16.46
CA ARG A 297 18.92 -9.49 17.28
C ARG A 297 18.65 -9.57 18.79
N LYS A 298 17.44 -9.15 19.26
CA LYS A 298 17.10 -9.08 20.70
C LYS A 298 16.11 -10.15 21.12
#